data_1a616e2efc65bf1c125f8a1046ddfe6d
#
_entry.id   1a616e2efc65bf1c125f8a1046ddfe6d
#
_cell.length_a   1.000
_cell.length_b   1.000
_cell.length_c   1.000
_cell.angle_alpha   90.00
_cell.angle_beta   90.00
_cell.angle_gamma   90.00
#
_symmetry.space_group_name_H-M   'P 1'
#
loop_
_entity.id
_entity.type
_entity.pdbx_description
1 polymer ?
#
loop_
_entity_poly.entity_id
_entity_poly.type
_entity_poly.pdbx_seq_one_letter_code
_entity_poly.pdbx_strand_id
1 'polypeptide(L)'
;MDRVVTSCSYKMFAIAFDMDIKELRNTYGDPYNNAYYEIKIILRNYGFYNTQGSVYLTENDDMANLFSAIFALKNTAWFKASVRDIRAFKVENWSDFTNIVKE
;
A
#
# COMPACT_ATOMS: atom_id res chain seq x y z
N MET A 1 -18.80 -13.19 -14.89
CA MET A 1 -18.18 -12.91 -14.73
C MET A 1 -18.01 -12.15 -14.12
N ASP A 2 -17.82 -12.07 -13.86
CA ASP A 2 -17.57 -11.41 -13.43
C ASP A 2 -17.07 -10.55 -13.52
N ARG A 3 -16.92 -10.17 -13.45
CA ARG A 3 -16.25 -9.40 -13.79
C ARG A 3 -15.04 -9.47 -13.43
N VAL A 4 -14.41 -9.77 -14.02
CA VAL A 4 -13.13 -9.91 -13.88
C VAL A 4 -12.48 -8.71 -13.65
N VAL A 5 -12.73 -7.84 -14.34
CA VAL A 5 -12.14 -6.66 -14.27
C VAL A 5 -12.94 -5.78 -13.56
N THR A 6 -12.44 -5.10 -12.69
CA THR A 6 -13.09 -4.11 -12.06
C THR A 6 -12.55 -2.86 -12.55
N SER A 7 -13.12 -2.43 -13.53
CA SER A 7 -12.77 -1.17 -14.01
C SER A 7 -13.55 -0.18 -13.25
N CYS A 8 -12.90 0.66 -12.60
CA CYS A 8 -13.54 1.58 -11.74
C CYS A 8 -13.52 2.96 -12.33
N SER A 9 -14.65 3.60 -12.38
CA SER A 9 -14.73 4.98 -12.84
C SER A 9 -14.51 5.98 -11.74
N TYR A 10 -14.38 5.55 -10.50
CA TYR A 10 -14.10 6.45 -9.43
C TYR A 10 -12.66 6.84 -9.43
N LYS A 11 -12.39 7.93 -8.77
CA LYS A 11 -11.02 8.29 -8.47
C LYS A 11 -10.58 7.51 -7.27
N MET A 12 -9.40 6.96 -7.37
CA MET A 12 -8.80 6.22 -6.27
C MET A 12 -7.39 6.76 -6.05
N PHE A 13 -6.91 6.61 -4.84
CA PHE A 13 -5.52 6.86 -4.55
C PHE A 13 -4.81 5.55 -4.30
N ALA A 14 -3.55 5.51 -4.69
CA ALA A 14 -2.68 4.37 -4.43
C ALA A 14 -1.46 4.84 -3.66
N ILE A 15 -0.98 3.97 -2.78
CA ILE A 15 0.30 4.15 -2.12
C ILE A 15 1.15 2.95 -2.50
N ALA A 16 2.35 3.22 -2.99
CA ALA A 16 3.31 2.16 -3.31
C ALA A 16 4.62 2.50 -2.62
N PHE A 17 5.26 1.50 -2.02
CA PHE A 17 6.52 1.74 -1.34
C PHE A 17 7.47 0.59 -1.53
N ASP A 18 8.74 0.87 -1.27
CA ASP A 18 9.81 -0.11 -1.35
C ASP A 18 10.64 0.01 -0.09
N MET A 19 10.92 -1.13 0.54
CA MET A 19 11.65 -1.16 1.80
C MET A 19 13.07 -1.64 1.58
N ASP A 20 13.99 -1.10 2.35
CA ASP A 20 15.34 -1.63 2.43
C ASP A 20 15.31 -2.75 3.47
N ILE A 21 15.44 -3.98 3.01
CA ILE A 21 15.30 -5.14 3.88
C ILE A 21 16.38 -5.17 4.96
N LYS A 22 17.59 -4.77 4.62
CA LYS A 22 18.67 -4.76 5.59
C LYS A 22 18.37 -3.80 6.73
N GLU A 23 17.91 -2.60 6.39
CA GLU A 23 17.56 -1.61 7.40
C GLU A 23 16.31 -2.04 8.17
N LEU A 24 15.39 -2.72 7.51
CA LEU A 24 14.20 -3.21 8.18
C LEU A 24 14.57 -4.23 9.25
N ARG A 25 15.48 -5.15 8.93
CA ARG A 25 15.97 -6.08 9.93
C ARG A 25 16.64 -5.39 11.10
N ASN A 26 17.39 -4.34 10.81
CA ASN A 26 18.10 -3.61 11.84
C ASN A 26 17.18 -2.82 12.74
N THR A 27 16.11 -2.24 12.19
CA THR A 27 15.26 -1.32 12.94
C THR A 27 14.01 -2.01 13.50
N TYR A 28 13.45 -2.96 12.79
CA TYR A 28 12.27 -3.69 13.23
C TYR A 28 12.66 -5.00 13.92
N GLY A 29 13.65 -5.67 13.37
CA GLY A 29 14.09 -6.97 13.88
C GLY A 29 13.56 -8.12 13.03
N ASP A 30 13.88 -9.34 13.46
CA ASP A 30 13.43 -10.54 12.79
C ASP A 30 12.36 -11.23 13.63
N PRO A 31 11.39 -11.85 13.00
CA PRO A 31 11.19 -11.92 11.56
C PRO A 31 10.60 -10.62 11.04
N TYR A 32 11.26 -10.06 10.04
CA TYR A 32 10.85 -8.75 9.52
C TYR A 32 9.54 -8.82 8.75
N ASN A 33 9.05 -10.01 8.44
CA ASN A 33 7.77 -10.15 7.75
C ASN A 33 6.62 -9.57 8.57
N ASN A 34 6.75 -9.55 9.89
CA ASN A 34 5.71 -8.98 10.74
C ASN A 34 5.56 -7.47 10.53
N ALA A 35 6.62 -6.81 10.05
CA ALA A 35 6.55 -5.39 9.74
C ALA A 35 5.55 -5.12 8.63
N TYR A 36 5.53 -5.97 7.61
CA TYR A 36 4.58 -5.81 6.50
C TYR A 36 3.14 -6.00 6.97
N TYR A 37 2.93 -6.90 7.92
CA TYR A 37 1.62 -7.08 8.51
C TYR A 37 1.18 -5.83 9.26
N GLU A 38 2.10 -5.21 10.00
CA GLU A 38 1.79 -3.98 10.72
C GLU A 38 1.47 -2.83 9.77
N ILE A 39 2.20 -2.74 8.65
CA ILE A 39 1.90 -1.74 7.64
C ILE A 39 0.47 -1.92 7.12
N LYS A 40 0.09 -3.17 6.86
CA LYS A 40 -1.25 -3.48 6.39
C LYS A 40 -2.31 -2.97 7.37
N ILE A 41 -2.10 -3.18 8.65
CA ILE A 41 -3.04 -2.73 9.67
C ILE A 41 -3.10 -1.22 9.72
N ILE A 42 -1.95 -0.56 9.70
CA ILE A 42 -1.90 0.90 9.73
C ILE A 42 -2.69 1.48 8.55
N LEU A 43 -2.41 1.00 7.35
CA LEU A 43 -3.05 1.55 6.16
C LEU A 43 -4.53 1.21 6.09
N ARG A 44 -4.93 0.06 6.61
CA ARG A 44 -6.34 -0.30 6.66
C ARG A 44 -7.15 0.69 7.48
N ASN A 45 -6.56 1.24 8.52
CA ASN A 45 -7.23 2.22 9.36
C ASN A 45 -7.62 3.48 8.59
N TYR A 46 -7.01 3.70 7.44
CA TYR A 46 -7.30 4.83 6.58
C TYR A 46 -8.01 4.41 5.30
N GLY A 47 -8.50 3.16 5.28
CA GLY A 47 -9.27 2.66 4.15
C GLY A 47 -8.43 2.20 2.98
N PHE A 48 -7.14 1.96 3.18
CA PHE A 48 -6.27 1.44 2.14
C PHE A 48 -6.16 -0.07 2.27
N TYR A 49 -6.33 -0.76 1.15
CA TYR A 49 -6.29 -2.21 1.12
C TYR A 49 -5.19 -2.68 0.19
N ASN A 50 -4.48 -3.69 0.64
CA ASN A 50 -3.38 -4.25 -0.11
C ASN A 50 -3.90 -4.93 -1.38
N THR A 51 -3.32 -4.62 -2.52
CA THR A 51 -3.67 -5.26 -3.77
C THR A 51 -2.64 -6.31 -4.16
N GLN A 52 -1.38 -5.94 -4.07
CA GLN A 52 -0.28 -6.86 -4.33
C GLN A 52 0.99 -6.25 -3.75
N GLY A 53 1.87 -7.10 -3.25
CA GLY A 53 3.14 -6.64 -2.74
C GLY A 53 2.97 -5.43 -1.82
N SER A 54 3.65 -4.36 -2.15
CA SER A 54 3.62 -3.14 -1.36
C SER A 54 2.79 -2.04 -2.02
N VAL A 55 1.70 -2.44 -2.68
CA VAL A 55 0.78 -1.50 -3.32
C VAL A 55 -0.56 -1.56 -2.63
N TYR A 56 -1.07 -0.40 -2.24
CA TYR A 56 -2.32 -0.27 -1.52
C TYR A 56 -3.23 0.72 -2.24
N LEU A 57 -4.52 0.39 -2.32
CA LEU A 57 -5.51 1.24 -2.96
C LEU A 57 -6.60 1.63 -1.99
N THR A 58 -7.17 2.81 -2.22
CA THR A 58 -8.36 3.24 -1.51
C THR A 58 -9.34 3.87 -2.49
N GLU A 59 -10.62 3.69 -2.23
CA GLU A 59 -11.66 4.39 -2.98
C GLU A 59 -11.99 5.75 -2.38
N ASN A 60 -11.38 6.07 -1.26
CA ASN A 60 -11.58 7.38 -0.64
C ASN A 60 -10.76 8.40 -1.40
N ASP A 61 -11.39 9.38 -1.99
CA ASP A 61 -10.71 10.38 -2.80
C ASP A 61 -10.38 11.65 -2.02
N ASP A 62 -10.48 11.60 -0.70
CA ASP A 62 -10.14 12.72 0.14
C ASP A 62 -8.62 12.80 0.31
N MET A 63 -8.04 13.87 -0.18
CA MET A 63 -6.60 14.08 -0.09
C MET A 63 -6.12 14.15 1.35
N ALA A 64 -6.96 14.67 2.26
CA ALA A 64 -6.58 14.74 3.65
C ALA A 64 -6.43 13.35 4.26
N ASN A 65 -7.27 12.41 3.84
CA ASN A 65 -7.16 11.02 4.28
C ASN A 65 -5.85 10.40 3.79
N LEU A 66 -5.47 10.68 2.55
CA LEU A 66 -4.22 10.20 2.00
C LEU A 66 -3.04 10.72 2.82
N PHE A 67 -3.00 12.03 3.09
CA PHE A 67 -1.93 12.59 3.89
C PHE A 67 -1.89 12.02 5.30
N SER A 68 -3.06 11.77 5.89
CA SER A 68 -3.11 11.16 7.22
C SER A 68 -2.47 9.77 7.22
N ALA A 69 -2.75 8.98 6.19
CA ALA A 69 -2.15 7.66 6.06
C ALA A 69 -0.63 7.76 5.93
N ILE A 70 -0.15 8.69 5.10
CA ILE A 70 1.28 8.89 4.92
C ILE A 70 1.94 9.31 6.23
N PHE A 71 1.31 10.21 6.96
CA PHE A 71 1.87 10.67 8.25
C PHE A 71 1.86 9.56 9.29
N ALA A 72 0.87 8.66 9.26
CA ALA A 72 0.88 7.52 10.16
C ALA A 72 2.09 6.64 9.91
N LEU A 73 2.44 6.42 8.65
CA LEU A 73 3.66 5.68 8.31
C LEU A 73 4.90 6.45 8.72
N LYS A 74 4.91 7.75 8.50
CA LYS A 74 6.04 8.59 8.89
C LYS A 74 6.29 8.51 10.40
N ASN A 75 5.22 8.44 11.18
CA ASN A 75 5.33 8.38 12.62
C ASN A 75 5.66 6.99 13.16
N THR A 76 5.79 6.01 12.29
CA THR A 76 6.23 4.67 12.64
C THR A 76 7.74 4.64 12.46
N ALA A 77 8.47 4.65 13.58
CA ALA A 77 9.93 4.87 13.56
C ALA A 77 10.66 3.86 12.67
N TRP A 78 10.34 2.59 12.77
CA TRP A 78 11.03 1.59 11.97
C TRP A 78 10.70 1.69 10.48
N PHE A 79 9.51 2.18 10.14
CA PHE A 79 9.16 2.41 8.74
C PHE A 79 9.96 3.57 8.18
N LYS A 80 9.97 4.66 8.91
CA LYS A 80 10.71 5.84 8.50
C LYS A 80 12.18 5.53 8.28
N ALA A 81 12.76 4.68 9.12
CA ALA A 81 14.17 4.34 9.05
C ALA A 81 14.50 3.37 7.91
N SER A 82 13.52 2.60 7.44
CA SER A 82 13.82 1.53 6.49
C SER A 82 13.14 1.68 5.14
N VAL A 83 12.28 2.67 4.96
CA VAL A 83 11.66 2.88 3.65
C VAL A 83 12.69 3.45 2.68
N ARG A 84 12.74 2.85 1.48
CA ARG A 84 13.63 3.34 0.44
C ARG A 84 12.92 4.34 -0.45
N ASP A 85 11.65 4.07 -0.77
CA ASP A 85 10.88 4.90 -1.67
C ASP A 85 9.42 4.72 -1.31
N ILE A 86 8.65 5.80 -1.32
CA ILE A 86 7.22 5.74 -1.13
C ILE A 86 6.58 6.79 -2.02
N ARG A 87 5.56 6.38 -2.75
CA ARG A 87 4.88 7.26 -3.69
C ARG A 87 3.38 7.08 -3.54
N ALA A 88 2.66 8.16 -3.78
CA ALA A 88 1.23 8.13 -3.83
C ALA A 88 0.79 8.73 -5.16
N PHE A 89 -0.25 8.16 -5.75
CA PHE A 89 -0.72 8.63 -7.03
C PHE A 89 -2.20 8.36 -7.18
N LYS A 90 -2.80 9.08 -8.11
CA LYS A 90 -4.20 8.93 -8.40
C LYS A 90 -4.39 7.84 -9.44
N VAL A 91 -5.38 7.00 -9.24
CA VAL A 91 -5.69 5.90 -10.14
C VAL A 91 -7.11 6.07 -10.64
N GLU A 92 -7.29 6.09 -11.94
CA GLU A 92 -8.62 6.20 -12.50
C GLU A 92 -9.20 4.85 -12.87
N ASN A 93 -8.35 3.94 -13.31
CA ASN A 93 -8.78 2.59 -13.67
C ASN A 93 -7.81 1.59 -13.09
N TRP A 94 -8.37 0.49 -12.62
CA TRP A 94 -7.58 -0.58 -12.04
C TRP A 94 -8.18 -1.91 -12.48
N SER A 95 -7.32 -2.82 -12.94
CA SER A 95 -7.76 -4.11 -13.42
C SER A 95 -6.77 -5.19 -13.00
N ASP A 96 -7.32 -6.38 -12.76
CA ASP A 96 -6.51 -7.53 -12.40
C ASP A 96 -6.53 -8.52 -13.56
N PHE A 97 -5.38 -8.73 -14.17
CA PHE A 97 -5.24 -9.62 -15.32
C PHE A 97 -4.62 -10.97 -14.97
N THR A 98 -4.50 -11.27 -13.69
CA THR A 98 -3.82 -12.48 -13.24
C THR A 98 -4.38 -13.72 -13.89
N ASN A 99 -5.69 -13.89 -13.90
CA ASN A 99 -6.29 -15.08 -14.44
C ASN A 99 -6.10 -15.20 -15.94
N ILE A 100 -6.15 -14.09 -16.64
CA ILE A 100 -5.95 -14.10 -18.09
C ILE A 100 -4.51 -14.50 -18.41
N VAL A 101 -3.56 -13.98 -17.66
CA VAL A 101 -2.15 -14.29 -17.90
C VAL A 101 -1.83 -15.75 -17.59
N LYS A 102 -2.49 -16.32 -16.60
CA LYS A 102 -2.21 -17.69 -16.19
C LYS A 102 -2.91 -18.75 -17.00
N GLU A 103 -3.81 -18.39 -17.86
CA GLU A 103 -4.51 -19.34 -18.71
C GLU A 103 -3.60 -20.09 -19.67
#